data_ed21f57fdf19403214155aecd2c7e285
#
_entry.id   ed21f57fdf19403214155aecd2c7e285
#
_cell.length_a   1.000
_cell.length_b   1.000
_cell.length_c   1.000
_cell.angle_alpha   90.00
_cell.angle_beta   90.00
_cell.angle_gamma   90.00
#
_symmetry.space_group_name_H-M   'P 1'
#
loop_
_entity.id
_entity.type
_entity.pdbx_description
1 polymer ?
#
loop_
_entity_poly.entity_id
_entity_poly.type
_entity_poly.pdbx_seq_one_letter_code
_entity_poly.pdbx_strand_id
1 'polypeptide(L)'
;GKSIGEEDFKAIENKMREIIKRREPWTRKEVSKAEAKEIFKDQKFKLELIDELPEDETISVYYTGDDYVDLCRGPHVENSQELMSAAYQIHSCSAAYWRGDEKRDHMQRVYVYAFPTKDELKQHVKMIEEARERDHKKIGAQLELFMFNETAPGMPYWLPRGWQMYQA
;
A
#
# COMPACT_ATOMS: atom_id res chain seq x y z
N GLY A 1 -3.62 5.47 -18.70
CA GLY A 1 -3.71 4.06 -18.41
C GLY A 1 -5.07 3.72 -17.81
N LYS A 2 -5.42 2.43 -17.71
CA LYS A 2 -6.64 1.98 -17.03
C LYS A 2 -6.46 2.16 -15.51
N SER A 3 -7.46 2.71 -14.83
CA SER A 3 -7.49 2.72 -13.37
C SER A 3 -7.69 1.30 -12.82
N ILE A 4 -7.02 1.00 -11.70
CA ILE A 4 -7.22 -0.24 -10.94
C ILE A 4 -8.43 -0.04 -10.03
N GLY A 5 -9.40 -0.94 -10.12
CA GLY A 5 -10.56 -1.01 -9.23
C GLY A 5 -10.55 -2.25 -8.36
N GLU A 6 -11.53 -2.38 -7.46
CA GLU A 6 -11.66 -3.55 -6.58
C GLU A 6 -11.85 -4.85 -7.38
N GLU A 7 -12.47 -4.75 -8.55
CA GLU A 7 -12.66 -5.87 -9.49
C GLU A 7 -11.36 -6.47 -10.01
N ASP A 8 -10.27 -5.68 -10.01
CA ASP A 8 -8.95 -6.11 -10.48
C ASP A 8 -8.13 -6.83 -9.37
N PHE A 9 -8.48 -6.66 -8.08
CA PHE A 9 -7.68 -7.14 -6.94
C PHE A 9 -7.40 -8.64 -7.01
N LYS A 10 -8.43 -9.43 -7.27
CA LYS A 10 -8.29 -10.88 -7.36
C LYS A 10 -7.39 -11.33 -8.51
N ALA A 11 -7.46 -10.64 -9.64
CA ALA A 11 -6.59 -10.91 -10.79
C ALA A 11 -5.13 -10.59 -10.47
N ILE A 12 -4.88 -9.45 -9.80
CA ILE A 12 -3.54 -9.05 -9.36
C ILE A 12 -2.98 -10.07 -8.35
N GLU A 13 -3.75 -10.45 -7.33
CA GLU A 13 -3.34 -11.46 -6.35
C GLU A 13 -3.02 -12.82 -6.99
N ASN A 14 -3.80 -13.24 -7.97
CA ASN A 14 -3.52 -14.48 -8.70
C ASN A 14 -2.19 -14.37 -9.46
N LYS A 15 -1.93 -13.20 -10.08
CA LYS A 15 -0.66 -12.96 -10.78
C LYS A 15 0.53 -12.94 -9.82
N MET A 16 0.38 -12.34 -8.64
CA MET A 16 1.40 -12.41 -7.58
C MET A 16 1.71 -13.85 -7.20
N ARG A 17 0.68 -14.69 -7.03
CA ARG A 17 0.86 -16.14 -6.73
C ARG A 17 1.58 -16.89 -7.84
N GLU A 18 1.29 -16.57 -9.11
CA GLU A 18 1.99 -17.16 -10.26
C GLU A 18 3.49 -16.81 -10.24
N ILE A 19 3.83 -15.52 -9.99
CA ILE A 19 5.20 -15.04 -9.90
C ILE A 19 5.95 -15.76 -8.77
N ILE A 20 5.35 -15.86 -7.58
CA ILE A 20 5.95 -16.57 -6.44
C ILE A 20 6.22 -18.05 -6.79
N LYS A 21 5.31 -18.72 -7.50
CA LYS A 21 5.48 -20.12 -7.92
C LYS A 21 6.59 -20.35 -8.93
N ARG A 22 7.04 -19.32 -9.65
CA ARG A 22 8.15 -19.45 -10.60
C ARG A 22 9.50 -19.68 -9.91
N ARG A 23 9.60 -19.39 -8.61
CA ARG A 23 10.82 -19.59 -7.80
C ARG A 23 12.01 -18.82 -8.36
N GLU A 24 11.77 -17.61 -8.82
CA GLU A 24 12.79 -16.78 -9.44
C GLU A 24 13.75 -16.22 -8.39
N PRO A 25 15.05 -16.18 -8.68
CA PRO A 25 16.05 -15.57 -7.81
C PRO A 25 15.86 -14.05 -7.78
N TRP A 26 16.17 -13.46 -6.64
CA TRP A 26 16.24 -12.02 -6.46
C TRP A 26 17.71 -11.61 -6.37
N THR A 27 18.17 -10.92 -7.40
CA THR A 27 19.59 -10.59 -7.53
C THR A 27 19.81 -9.09 -7.36
N ARG A 28 20.60 -8.72 -6.34
CA ARG A 28 21.03 -7.33 -6.14
C ARG A 28 22.26 -7.03 -7.00
N LYS A 29 22.21 -5.89 -7.70
CA LYS A 29 23.38 -5.33 -8.39
C LYS A 29 23.59 -3.88 -7.97
N GLU A 30 24.84 -3.50 -7.86
CA GLU A 30 25.26 -2.11 -7.71
C GLU A 30 25.62 -1.57 -9.08
N VAL A 31 25.11 -0.38 -9.38
CA VAL A 31 25.25 0.28 -10.67
C VAL A 31 25.59 1.75 -10.49
N SER A 32 26.25 2.32 -11.46
CA SER A 32 26.46 3.75 -11.54
C SER A 32 25.17 4.50 -11.88
N LYS A 33 25.13 5.80 -11.61
CA LYS A 33 24.00 6.65 -11.97
C LYS A 33 23.70 6.63 -13.47
N ALA A 34 24.72 6.55 -14.31
CA ALA A 34 24.56 6.46 -15.76
C ALA A 34 23.93 5.13 -16.19
N GLU A 35 24.38 4.00 -15.62
CA GLU A 35 23.79 2.68 -15.87
C GLU A 35 22.35 2.60 -15.36
N ALA A 36 22.06 3.15 -14.17
CA ALA A 36 20.70 3.20 -13.64
C ALA A 36 19.75 3.97 -14.57
N LYS A 37 20.19 5.11 -15.11
CA LYS A 37 19.40 5.88 -16.10
C LYS A 37 19.13 5.09 -17.38
N GLU A 38 20.09 4.31 -17.86
CA GLU A 38 19.86 3.47 -19.04
C GLU A 38 18.88 2.32 -18.75
N ILE A 39 19.00 1.67 -17.58
CA ILE A 39 18.07 0.60 -17.15
C ILE A 39 16.62 1.13 -17.07
N PHE A 40 16.44 2.33 -16.55
CA PHE A 40 15.11 2.92 -16.30
C PHE A 40 14.70 4.01 -17.32
N LYS A 41 15.31 4.06 -18.50
CA LYS A 41 15.10 5.12 -19.52
C LYS A 41 13.63 5.37 -19.88
N ASP A 42 12.79 4.34 -19.83
CA ASP A 42 11.36 4.43 -20.15
C ASP A 42 10.48 4.70 -18.92
N GLN A 43 11.08 4.96 -17.75
CA GLN A 43 10.37 5.13 -16.47
C GLN A 43 10.66 6.52 -15.87
N LYS A 44 9.92 7.54 -16.34
CA LYS A 44 10.16 8.95 -15.97
C LYS A 44 10.26 9.20 -14.47
N PHE A 45 9.45 8.54 -13.66
CA PHE A 45 9.45 8.71 -12.21
C PHE A 45 10.72 8.15 -11.55
N LYS A 46 11.24 7.03 -12.07
CA LYS A 46 12.51 6.47 -11.60
C LYS A 46 13.69 7.31 -12.04
N LEU A 47 13.67 7.85 -13.27
CA LEU A 47 14.69 8.80 -13.73
C LEU A 47 14.75 10.04 -12.83
N GLU A 48 13.60 10.60 -12.46
CA GLU A 48 13.55 11.74 -11.55
C GLU A 48 14.14 11.41 -10.17
N LEU A 49 13.84 10.21 -9.62
CA LEU A 49 14.43 9.76 -8.36
C LEU A 49 15.94 9.57 -8.46
N ILE A 50 16.44 9.01 -9.58
CA ILE A 50 17.86 8.81 -9.82
C ILE A 50 18.59 10.15 -9.99
N ASP A 51 17.97 11.13 -10.66
CA ASP A 51 18.55 12.46 -10.85
C ASP A 51 18.82 13.20 -9.55
N GLU A 52 17.98 12.99 -8.53
CA GLU A 52 18.11 13.61 -7.21
C GLU A 52 19.17 12.96 -6.32
N LEU A 53 19.62 11.75 -6.65
CA LEU A 53 20.70 11.10 -5.90
C LEU A 53 22.03 11.81 -6.12
N PRO A 54 22.89 11.90 -5.09
CA PRO A 54 24.25 12.39 -5.24
C PRO A 54 25.02 11.63 -6.33
N GLU A 55 25.98 12.29 -7.00
CA GLU A 55 26.76 11.67 -8.09
C GLU A 55 27.64 10.52 -7.62
N ASP A 56 28.06 10.55 -6.37
CA ASP A 56 28.91 9.57 -5.71
C ASP A 56 28.12 8.46 -4.97
N GLU A 57 26.77 8.52 -5.00
CA GLU A 57 25.96 7.50 -4.35
C GLU A 57 25.92 6.20 -5.16
N THR A 58 26.24 5.09 -4.50
CA THR A 58 26.06 3.76 -5.09
C THR A 58 24.59 3.41 -5.17
N ILE A 59 24.10 3.21 -6.39
CA ILE A 59 22.71 2.87 -6.65
C ILE A 59 22.59 1.35 -6.71
N SER A 60 21.64 0.79 -5.95
CA SER A 60 21.33 -0.63 -6.03
C SER A 60 20.02 -0.88 -6.76
N VAL A 61 20.03 -1.91 -7.60
CA VAL A 61 18.85 -2.42 -8.30
C VAL A 61 18.65 -3.88 -7.98
N TYR A 62 17.40 -4.33 -7.94
CA TYR A 62 17.04 -5.71 -7.72
C TYR A 62 16.35 -6.27 -8.95
N TYR A 63 16.83 -7.39 -9.42
CA TYR A 63 16.22 -8.19 -10.47
C TYR A 63 15.37 -9.30 -9.84
N THR A 64 14.19 -9.52 -10.36
CA THR A 64 13.36 -10.69 -10.06
C THR A 64 13.33 -11.55 -11.32
N GLY A 65 14.07 -12.64 -11.32
CA GLY A 65 14.35 -13.38 -12.55
C GLY A 65 14.98 -12.53 -13.62
N ASP A 66 14.62 -12.78 -14.87
CA ASP A 66 15.10 -12.03 -16.03
C ASP A 66 14.13 -10.94 -16.49
N ASP A 67 12.89 -10.96 -16.00
CA ASP A 67 11.78 -10.16 -16.53
C ASP A 67 11.57 -8.82 -15.83
N TYR A 68 12.06 -8.65 -14.61
CA TYR A 68 11.73 -7.47 -13.82
C TYR A 68 12.93 -6.89 -13.08
N VAL A 69 13.06 -5.57 -13.10
CA VAL A 69 14.08 -4.83 -12.35
C VAL A 69 13.46 -3.64 -11.64
N ASP A 70 13.87 -3.40 -10.40
CA ASP A 70 13.47 -2.25 -9.61
C ASP A 70 14.62 -1.56 -8.90
N LEU A 71 14.45 -0.24 -8.68
CA LEU A 71 15.34 0.59 -7.87
C LEU A 71 15.03 0.34 -6.40
N CYS A 72 15.92 -0.33 -5.68
CA CYS A 72 15.69 -0.68 -4.28
C CYS A 72 16.99 -0.85 -3.50
N ARG A 73 17.01 -0.41 -2.24
CA ARG A 73 18.13 -0.62 -1.32
C ARG A 73 18.12 -1.99 -0.65
N GLY A 74 16.98 -2.69 -0.66
CA GLY A 74 16.79 -3.94 0.04
C GLY A 74 16.57 -3.76 1.55
N PRO A 75 16.71 -4.82 2.36
CA PRO A 75 16.96 -6.19 1.91
C PRO A 75 15.73 -6.84 1.25
N HIS A 76 15.97 -7.88 0.48
CA HIS A 76 14.94 -8.76 -0.10
C HIS A 76 15.26 -10.22 0.22
N VAL A 77 14.29 -11.09 -0.01
CA VAL A 77 14.49 -12.55 0.02
C VAL A 77 15.44 -12.96 -1.11
N GLU A 78 16.12 -14.08 -0.97
CA GLU A 78 17.02 -14.58 -2.01
C GLU A 78 16.27 -15.18 -3.20
N ASN A 79 15.09 -15.74 -2.90
CA ASN A 79 14.27 -16.42 -3.91
C ASN A 79 12.78 -16.25 -3.59
N SER A 80 11.95 -16.07 -4.62
CA SER A 80 10.50 -15.93 -4.46
C SER A 80 9.84 -17.14 -3.80
N GLN A 81 10.49 -18.31 -3.77
CA GLN A 81 9.99 -19.50 -3.07
C GLN A 81 9.80 -19.25 -1.57
N GLU A 82 10.61 -18.41 -0.94
CA GLU A 82 10.48 -18.08 0.49
C GLU A 82 9.13 -17.43 0.83
N LEU A 83 8.48 -16.81 -0.16
CA LEU A 83 7.18 -16.18 -0.02
C LEU A 83 6.00 -17.15 -0.19
N MET A 84 6.25 -18.46 -0.44
CA MET A 84 5.15 -19.41 -0.70
C MET A 84 4.24 -19.65 0.51
N SER A 85 4.77 -19.50 1.73
CA SER A 85 3.98 -19.59 2.98
C SER A 85 3.30 -18.28 3.33
N ALA A 86 3.77 -17.16 2.80
CA ALA A 86 3.22 -15.85 3.09
C ALA A 86 1.77 -15.71 2.60
N ALA A 87 0.98 -15.02 3.38
CA ALA A 87 -0.38 -14.67 3.03
C ALA A 87 -0.47 -13.17 2.77
N TYR A 88 -1.12 -12.80 1.68
CA TYR A 88 -1.34 -11.40 1.31
C TYR A 88 -2.75 -11.21 0.76
N GLN A 89 -3.25 -10.01 0.94
CA GLN A 89 -4.57 -9.59 0.45
C GLN A 89 -4.53 -8.11 0.11
N ILE A 90 -4.97 -7.76 -1.10
CA ILE A 90 -5.19 -6.37 -1.46
C ILE A 90 -6.46 -5.91 -0.77
N HIS A 91 -6.39 -4.80 -0.01
CA HIS A 91 -7.54 -4.34 0.75
C HIS A 91 -8.10 -2.99 0.27
N SER A 92 -7.31 -2.20 -0.43
CA SER A 92 -7.78 -0.93 -0.97
C SER A 92 -6.87 -0.39 -2.06
N CYS A 93 -7.42 0.52 -2.85
CA CYS A 93 -6.70 1.34 -3.79
C CYS A 93 -7.19 2.78 -3.66
N SER A 94 -6.29 3.74 -3.64
CA SER A 94 -6.63 5.16 -3.57
C SER A 94 -5.91 5.96 -4.64
N ALA A 95 -6.52 7.06 -5.06
CA ALA A 95 -5.84 8.06 -5.88
C ALA A 95 -4.66 8.67 -5.08
N ALA A 96 -3.60 8.98 -5.79
CA ALA A 96 -2.43 9.65 -5.26
C ALA A 96 -1.86 10.59 -6.32
N TYR A 97 -1.11 11.61 -5.87
CA TYR A 97 -0.34 12.45 -6.77
C TYR A 97 1.14 12.13 -6.59
N TRP A 98 1.91 12.22 -7.68
CA TRP A 98 3.35 12.09 -7.58
C TRP A 98 3.90 13.12 -6.58
N ARG A 99 4.59 12.62 -5.55
CA ARG A 99 5.15 13.42 -4.42
C ARG A 99 4.12 14.23 -3.63
N GLY A 100 2.84 13.87 -3.71
CA GLY A 100 1.78 14.58 -3.01
C GLY A 100 1.43 15.95 -3.60
N ASP A 101 1.94 16.29 -4.76
CA ASP A 101 1.65 17.55 -5.46
C ASP A 101 0.49 17.37 -6.45
N GLU A 102 -0.64 18.00 -6.19
CA GLU A 102 -1.85 17.94 -7.00
C GLU A 102 -1.68 18.43 -8.45
N LYS A 103 -0.63 19.20 -8.73
CA LYS A 103 -0.28 19.69 -10.07
C LYS A 103 0.51 18.66 -10.89
N ARG A 104 0.94 17.58 -10.26
CA ARG A 104 1.74 16.52 -10.88
C ARG A 104 0.89 15.33 -11.32
N ASP A 105 1.56 14.32 -11.83
CA ASP A 105 0.89 13.15 -12.39
C ASP A 105 -0.02 12.44 -11.37
N HIS A 106 -1.21 12.08 -11.83
CA HIS A 106 -2.13 11.21 -11.11
C HIS A 106 -1.61 9.78 -11.09
N MET A 107 -1.55 9.21 -9.91
CA MET A 107 -1.15 7.83 -9.64
C MET A 107 -2.22 7.11 -8.83
N GLN A 108 -2.06 5.83 -8.68
CA GLN A 108 -2.85 5.02 -7.75
C GLN A 108 -1.91 4.33 -6.76
N ARG A 109 -2.35 4.26 -5.50
CA ARG A 109 -1.66 3.54 -4.45
C ARG A 109 -2.48 2.35 -4.05
N VAL A 110 -1.93 1.16 -4.26
CA VAL A 110 -2.54 -0.11 -3.87
C VAL A 110 -2.00 -0.50 -2.50
N TYR A 111 -2.88 -0.82 -1.57
CA TYR A 111 -2.53 -1.24 -0.22
C TYR A 111 -2.77 -2.73 -0.05
N VAL A 112 -1.79 -3.40 0.51
CA VAL A 112 -1.76 -4.86 0.66
C VAL A 112 -1.45 -5.21 2.11
N TYR A 113 -2.25 -6.08 2.71
CA TYR A 113 -1.87 -6.79 3.93
C TYR A 113 -0.94 -7.94 3.56
N ALA A 114 0.16 -8.11 4.28
CA ALA A 114 1.09 -9.22 4.12
C ALA A 114 1.48 -9.78 5.49
N PHE A 115 1.36 -11.09 5.64
CA PHE A 115 1.64 -11.81 6.88
C PHE A 115 2.42 -13.10 6.59
N PRO A 116 3.22 -13.60 7.55
CA PRO A 116 3.93 -14.87 7.40
C PRO A 116 3.00 -16.05 7.16
N THR A 117 1.80 -16.03 7.75
CA THR A 117 0.83 -17.13 7.68
C THR A 117 -0.58 -16.65 7.32
N LYS A 118 -1.38 -17.58 6.78
CA LYS A 118 -2.80 -17.33 6.48
C LYS A 118 -3.64 -17.07 7.73
N ASP A 119 -3.28 -17.67 8.84
CA ASP A 119 -4.05 -17.53 10.09
C ASP A 119 -3.83 -16.14 10.70
N GLU A 120 -2.61 -15.62 10.67
CA GLU A 120 -2.31 -14.25 11.08
C GLU A 120 -3.04 -13.21 10.19
N LEU A 121 -3.05 -13.42 8.88
CA LEU A 121 -3.82 -12.56 7.97
C LEU A 121 -5.31 -12.59 8.31
N LYS A 122 -5.90 -13.76 8.52
CA LYS A 122 -7.31 -13.90 8.90
C LYS A 122 -7.63 -13.20 10.22
N GLN A 123 -6.76 -13.36 11.22
CA GLN A 123 -6.92 -12.69 12.53
C GLN A 123 -6.87 -11.18 12.36
N HIS A 124 -5.94 -10.67 11.55
CA HIS A 124 -5.82 -9.24 11.29
C HIS A 124 -7.07 -8.69 10.58
N VAL A 125 -7.54 -9.33 9.53
CA VAL A 125 -8.75 -8.94 8.80
C VAL A 125 -9.96 -8.91 9.74
N LYS A 126 -10.14 -9.97 10.54
CA LYS A 126 -11.22 -10.04 11.54
C LYS A 126 -11.13 -8.89 12.55
N MET A 127 -9.93 -8.60 13.06
CA MET A 127 -9.73 -7.47 13.98
C MET A 127 -10.13 -6.13 13.36
N ILE A 128 -9.79 -5.91 12.09
CA ILE A 128 -10.17 -4.68 11.37
C ILE A 128 -11.69 -4.60 11.16
N GLU A 129 -12.34 -5.72 10.82
CA GLU A 129 -13.80 -5.79 10.68
C GLU A 129 -14.49 -5.49 12.01
N GLU A 130 -14.06 -6.13 13.10
CA GLU A 130 -14.56 -5.86 14.44
C GLU A 130 -14.35 -4.40 14.88
N ALA A 131 -13.19 -3.81 14.54
CA ALA A 131 -12.92 -2.40 14.82
C ALA A 131 -13.88 -1.46 14.06
N ARG A 132 -14.20 -1.78 12.80
CA ARG A 132 -15.18 -1.04 12.00
C ARG A 132 -16.61 -1.15 12.56
N GLU A 133 -16.98 -2.32 13.08
CA GLU A 133 -18.27 -2.51 13.74
C GLU A 133 -18.38 -1.71 15.04
N ARG A 134 -17.26 -1.58 15.77
CA ARG A 134 -17.15 -0.83 17.03
C ARG A 134 -16.83 0.65 16.82
N ASP A 135 -16.88 1.16 15.59
CA ASP A 135 -16.62 2.57 15.33
C ASP A 135 -17.59 3.44 16.13
N HIS A 136 -17.03 4.23 17.05
CA HIS A 136 -17.80 5.11 17.94
C HIS A 136 -18.71 6.08 17.17
N LYS A 137 -18.32 6.53 15.98
CA LYS A 137 -19.13 7.41 15.14
C LYS A 137 -20.39 6.68 14.66
N LYS A 138 -20.24 5.43 14.22
CA LYS A 138 -21.34 4.58 13.78
C LYS A 138 -22.27 4.25 14.96
N ILE A 139 -21.70 3.78 16.06
CA ILE A 139 -22.47 3.42 17.27
C ILE A 139 -23.13 4.66 17.86
N GLY A 140 -22.42 5.78 17.97
CA GLY A 140 -22.95 7.02 18.49
C GLY A 140 -24.14 7.57 17.70
N ALA A 141 -24.06 7.48 16.36
CA ALA A 141 -25.18 7.85 15.49
C ALA A 141 -26.38 6.89 15.64
N GLN A 142 -26.13 5.57 15.68
CA GLN A 142 -27.19 4.55 15.86
C GLN A 142 -27.92 4.67 17.21
N LEU A 143 -27.19 5.04 18.25
CA LEU A 143 -27.74 5.23 19.60
C LEU A 143 -28.26 6.65 19.84
N GLU A 144 -28.21 7.53 18.83
CA GLU A 144 -28.59 8.94 18.92
C GLU A 144 -27.87 9.68 20.05
N LEU A 145 -26.56 9.43 20.22
CA LEU A 145 -25.76 10.05 21.27
C LEU A 145 -25.21 11.41 20.83
N PHE A 146 -24.77 11.52 19.58
CA PHE A 146 -24.24 12.74 18.98
C PHE A 146 -24.41 12.74 17.46
N MET A 147 -24.26 13.90 16.87
CA MET A 147 -24.23 14.09 15.43
C MET A 147 -23.04 14.98 15.03
N PHE A 148 -22.65 14.91 13.79
CA PHE A 148 -21.70 15.86 13.17
C PHE A 148 -22.47 16.82 12.26
N ASN A 149 -22.04 18.07 12.20
CA ASN A 149 -22.65 19.09 11.36
C ASN A 149 -21.56 19.83 10.57
N GLU A 150 -21.87 20.25 9.37
CA GLU A 150 -20.95 20.97 8.47
C GLU A 150 -20.51 22.32 9.03
N THR A 151 -21.27 22.93 9.93
CA THR A 151 -20.93 24.21 10.58
C THR A 151 -19.72 24.12 11.51
N ALA A 152 -19.39 22.92 12.01
CA ALA A 152 -18.19 22.65 12.82
C ALA A 152 -17.63 21.26 12.48
N PRO A 153 -16.88 21.14 11.37
CA PRO A 153 -16.33 19.88 10.90
C PRO A 153 -15.48 19.19 11.97
N GLY A 154 -15.81 17.92 12.29
CA GLY A 154 -15.07 17.14 13.26
C GLY A 154 -15.49 17.32 14.73
N MET A 155 -16.34 18.30 15.06
CA MET A 155 -16.92 18.43 16.40
C MET A 155 -18.23 17.66 16.55
N PRO A 156 -18.35 16.78 17.58
CA PRO A 156 -19.62 16.14 17.89
C PRO A 156 -20.58 17.09 18.60
N TYR A 157 -21.81 17.14 18.13
CA TYR A 157 -22.92 17.79 18.82
C TYR A 157 -23.68 16.76 19.62
N TRP A 158 -23.68 16.89 20.93
CA TRP A 158 -24.38 15.98 21.82
C TRP A 158 -25.89 16.11 21.65
N LEU A 159 -26.53 14.99 21.39
CA LEU A 159 -27.98 14.85 21.43
C LEU A 159 -28.46 14.62 22.89
N PRO A 160 -29.75 14.77 23.21
CA PRO A 160 -30.22 14.67 24.58
C PRO A 160 -29.78 13.39 25.32
N ARG A 161 -29.79 12.24 24.64
CA ARG A 161 -29.33 10.96 25.22
C ARG A 161 -27.84 10.98 25.53
N GLY A 162 -27.05 11.45 24.61
CA GLY A 162 -25.60 11.53 24.78
C GLY A 162 -25.21 12.55 25.85
N TRP A 163 -25.92 13.66 25.93
CA TRP A 163 -25.70 14.66 26.98
C TRP A 163 -25.95 14.10 28.38
N GLN A 164 -27.02 13.30 28.56
CA GLN A 164 -27.26 12.61 29.83
C GLN A 164 -26.14 11.67 30.22
N MET A 165 -25.61 10.91 29.29
CA MET A 165 -24.44 10.03 29.53
C MET A 165 -23.14 10.80 29.84
N TYR A 166 -22.99 11.98 29.27
CA TYR A 166 -21.80 12.83 29.51
C TYR A 166 -21.81 13.46 30.92
N GLN A 167 -23.01 13.67 31.50
CA GLN A 167 -23.19 14.25 32.82
C GLN A 167 -23.20 13.23 33.98
N ALA A 168 -23.30 11.92 33.67
CA ALA A 168 -23.32 10.84 34.65
C ALA A 168 -21.91 10.37 35.01
#